data_f195c318f78db5da4e67c529ce5d88fb
#
_entry.id   f195c318f78db5da4e67c529ce5d88fb
#
_cell.length_a   1.000
_cell.length_b   1.000
_cell.length_c   1.000
_cell.angle_alpha   90.00
_cell.angle_beta   90.00
_cell.angle_gamma   90.00
#
_symmetry.space_group_name_H-M   'P 1'
#
loop_
_entity.id
_entity.type
_entity.pdbx_description
1 polymer ?
#
loop_
_entity_poly.entity_id
_entity_poly.type
_entity_poly.pdbx_seq_one_letter_code
_entity_poly.pdbx_strand_id
1 'polypeptide(L)'
;MKKLWLSATLVAALSACTSMPPAASQAGGPIKKAEMDRIAAAPAAMAATAASGSFSQFLALSAQMQPELAPAVAAYERKATLQGDDLVNISRLLGLYNRLKNQAAVIDATARMVSIPTVRSDKVPPHEDKHIIAFGALVEGMAKEFGLQYRNVDNRVFEVKLPGSGPEEFGILTHSDVVPVVADEWVLDDGTKLDPFKLTRVGGNLYGRGSIDDKGSIATVLYAMKAVKDSGLPLARTIRLMIETTEETGGDAMKYYRAKTTLPEYNIVLDSKYPAVVAEKGSGALRTTFALGAASGNQPTIVAMAGAASANAVPQTATARLRGGDVDAVSRQLNAAKDAFVGKYTSQGGQFSIDVTRDGADVLVKVTGASAHGSRPEEGVNPLPRLALFLQQSGVALVANGYAQAVRYIADLYGVDYLGRTLGLAYSDDFMGPLTLSPNLIREKDGKVD
;
A
#
# COMPACT_ATOMS: atom_id res chain seq x y z
N MET A 1 32.25 36.80 21.49
CA MET A 1 30.97 36.97 22.20
C MET A 1 29.85 37.09 21.19
N LYS A 2 29.32 35.98 20.71
CA LYS A 2 28.03 35.85 19.96
C LYS A 2 27.64 34.39 20.03
N LYS A 3 27.13 33.97 21.15
CA LYS A 3 26.39 32.69 21.34
C LYS A 3 25.19 33.01 22.25
N LEU A 4 24.11 32.31 22.06
CA LEU A 4 22.81 32.36 22.75
C LEU A 4 21.80 33.36 22.17
N TRP A 5 21.04 32.90 21.16
CA TRP A 5 19.63 33.26 20.96
C TRP A 5 19.01 32.27 19.96
N LEU A 6 19.01 30.95 20.26
CA LEU A 6 18.32 29.96 19.45
C LEU A 6 17.60 28.86 20.26
N SER A 7 17.49 29.05 21.56
CA SER A 7 16.88 28.00 22.43
C SER A 7 15.56 28.41 23.09
N ALA A 8 15.06 29.62 22.88
CA ALA A 8 13.82 30.07 23.52
C ALA A 8 12.57 29.95 22.63
N THR A 9 12.72 29.77 21.32
CA THR A 9 11.57 29.74 20.39
C THR A 9 11.03 28.32 20.15
N LEU A 10 11.80 27.28 20.47
CA LEU A 10 11.37 25.90 20.32
C LEU A 10 10.56 25.37 21.50
N VAL A 11 10.71 25.94 22.69
CA VAL A 11 9.99 25.54 23.90
C VAL A 11 8.60 26.16 23.94
N ALA A 12 8.38 27.33 23.31
CA ALA A 12 7.06 27.97 23.24
C ALA A 12 6.10 27.29 22.25
N ALA A 13 6.62 26.55 21.25
CA ALA A 13 5.77 25.82 20.29
C ALA A 13 5.27 24.48 20.85
N LEU A 14 5.93 23.92 21.86
CA LEU A 14 5.50 22.68 22.53
C LEU A 14 4.51 22.90 23.66
N SER A 15 4.39 24.12 24.19
CA SER A 15 3.43 24.47 25.23
C SER A 15 2.04 24.87 24.71
N ALA A 16 1.87 25.06 23.39
CA ALA A 16 0.58 25.40 22.79
C ALA A 16 -0.29 24.16 22.45
N CYS A 17 0.21 22.94 22.67
CA CYS A 17 -0.55 21.72 22.45
C CYS A 17 -1.28 21.18 23.69
N THR A 18 -1.30 21.89 24.82
CA THR A 18 -1.90 21.41 26.07
C THR A 18 -3.27 21.99 26.42
N SER A 19 -3.93 22.65 25.46
CA SER A 19 -5.33 23.06 25.65
C SER A 19 -6.23 22.66 24.49
N MET A 20 -6.26 21.37 24.16
CA MET A 20 -7.44 20.82 23.52
C MET A 20 -8.56 20.78 24.54
N PRO A 21 -9.77 21.31 24.25
CA PRO A 21 -10.92 21.08 25.11
C PRO A 21 -11.08 19.56 25.28
N PRO A 22 -11.50 19.08 26.47
CA PRO A 22 -11.71 17.66 26.67
C PRO A 22 -12.63 17.15 25.58
N ALA A 23 -12.16 16.18 24.82
CA ALA A 23 -12.99 15.48 23.85
C ALA A 23 -14.28 15.09 24.57
N ALA A 24 -15.41 15.46 23.97
CA ALA A 24 -16.71 15.07 24.47
C ALA A 24 -16.68 13.57 24.73
N SER A 25 -16.75 13.18 25.97
CA SER A 25 -16.74 11.81 26.43
C SER A 25 -17.95 11.08 25.88
N GLN A 26 -17.74 9.84 25.44
CA GLN A 26 -18.74 8.82 25.13
C GLN A 26 -19.37 8.85 23.72
N ALA A 27 -18.56 8.84 22.70
CA ALA A 27 -18.84 8.00 21.55
C ALA A 27 -18.30 6.60 21.90
N GLY A 28 -19.12 5.57 21.79
CA GLY A 28 -18.86 4.22 22.27
C GLY A 28 -17.46 3.71 21.97
N GLY A 29 -16.87 2.99 22.92
CA GLY A 29 -15.53 2.44 22.80
C GLY A 29 -15.31 1.62 21.53
N PRO A 30 -14.07 1.20 21.23
CA PRO A 30 -13.72 0.57 19.94
C PRO A 30 -14.71 -0.57 19.65
N ILE A 31 -15.23 -0.60 18.41
CA ILE A 31 -16.14 -1.66 17.95
C ILE A 31 -15.45 -3.00 18.26
N LYS A 32 -15.99 -3.73 19.21
CA LYS A 32 -15.40 -5.02 19.60
C LYS A 32 -15.46 -5.97 18.42
N LYS A 33 -14.46 -6.81 18.25
CA LYS A 33 -14.43 -7.84 17.18
C LYS A 33 -15.75 -8.64 17.11
N ALA A 34 -16.37 -8.95 18.26
CA ALA A 34 -17.66 -9.62 18.34
C ALA A 34 -18.83 -8.81 17.73
N GLU A 35 -18.76 -7.47 17.72
CA GLU A 35 -19.74 -6.62 17.04
C GLU A 35 -19.51 -6.61 15.52
N MET A 36 -18.26 -6.61 15.09
CA MET A 36 -17.90 -6.78 13.67
C MET A 36 -18.36 -8.18 13.17
N ASP A 37 -18.15 -9.20 13.95
CA ASP A 37 -18.56 -10.58 13.60
C ASP A 37 -20.10 -10.72 13.53
N ARG A 38 -20.87 -10.02 14.38
CA ARG A 38 -22.34 -9.97 14.29
C ARG A 38 -22.81 -9.24 13.03
N ILE A 39 -22.15 -8.13 12.64
CA ILE A 39 -22.41 -7.42 11.39
C ILE A 39 -22.06 -8.32 10.20
N ALA A 40 -20.99 -9.13 10.31
CA ALA A 40 -20.58 -10.08 9.28
C ALA A 40 -21.59 -11.22 9.07
N ALA A 41 -22.26 -11.66 10.14
CA ALA A 41 -23.23 -12.75 10.16
C ALA A 41 -24.69 -12.25 10.05
N ALA A 42 -24.94 -11.17 9.27
CA ALA A 42 -26.29 -10.64 9.09
C ALA A 42 -27.29 -11.74 8.72
N PRO A 43 -28.47 -11.79 9.35
CA PRO A 43 -29.49 -12.80 9.07
C PRO A 43 -29.87 -12.84 7.58
N ALA A 44 -30.17 -14.00 7.05
CA ALA A 44 -30.55 -14.20 5.65
C ALA A 44 -31.70 -13.29 5.21
N ALA A 45 -32.68 -13.03 6.11
CA ALA A 45 -33.78 -12.11 5.84
C ALA A 45 -33.33 -10.66 5.62
N MET A 46 -32.33 -10.17 6.39
CA MET A 46 -31.75 -8.85 6.20
C MET A 46 -30.99 -8.75 4.87
N ALA A 47 -30.26 -9.80 4.48
CA ALA A 47 -29.57 -9.85 3.20
C ALA A 47 -30.56 -9.82 2.03
N ALA A 48 -31.63 -10.61 2.07
CA ALA A 48 -32.68 -10.62 1.05
C ALA A 48 -33.39 -9.26 0.92
N THR A 49 -33.74 -8.64 2.06
CA THR A 49 -34.38 -7.32 2.09
C THR A 49 -33.44 -6.21 1.58
N ALA A 50 -32.15 -6.28 1.91
CA ALA A 50 -31.18 -5.31 1.38
C ALA A 50 -31.00 -5.47 -0.13
N ALA A 51 -30.96 -6.68 -0.65
CA ALA A 51 -30.78 -6.94 -2.09
C ALA A 51 -31.91 -6.38 -2.95
N SER A 52 -33.17 -6.57 -2.54
CA SER A 52 -34.35 -6.23 -3.32
C SER A 52 -35.14 -5.02 -2.83
N GLY A 53 -34.98 -4.62 -1.56
CA GLY A 53 -35.75 -3.58 -0.91
C GLY A 53 -35.08 -2.22 -0.81
N SER A 54 -35.86 -1.26 -0.30
CA SER A 54 -35.38 0.09 0.05
C SER A 54 -34.72 0.09 1.42
N PHE A 55 -33.98 1.18 1.72
CA PHE A 55 -33.39 1.37 3.04
C PHE A 55 -34.47 1.43 4.14
N SER A 56 -35.61 2.09 3.89
CA SER A 56 -36.74 2.11 4.85
C SER A 56 -37.28 0.71 5.16
N GLN A 57 -37.42 -0.15 4.16
CA GLN A 57 -37.82 -1.56 4.39
C GLN A 57 -36.81 -2.33 5.22
N PHE A 58 -35.52 -2.09 4.95
CA PHE A 58 -34.44 -2.67 5.74
C PHE A 58 -34.45 -2.19 7.18
N LEU A 59 -34.69 -0.90 7.42
CA LEU A 59 -34.84 -0.34 8.77
C LEU A 59 -36.05 -0.93 9.50
N ALA A 60 -37.19 -1.04 8.82
CA ALA A 60 -38.39 -1.64 9.42
C ALA A 60 -38.14 -3.08 9.89
N LEU A 61 -37.49 -3.88 9.06
CA LEU A 61 -37.10 -5.24 9.44
C LEU A 61 -36.08 -5.23 10.62
N SER A 62 -35.12 -4.32 10.60
CA SER A 62 -34.14 -4.18 11.69
C SER A 62 -34.82 -3.87 13.03
N ALA A 63 -35.81 -2.98 13.02
CA ALA A 63 -36.58 -2.65 14.25
C ALA A 63 -37.49 -3.79 14.73
N GLN A 64 -37.97 -4.65 13.82
CA GLN A 64 -38.69 -5.87 14.21
C GLN A 64 -37.78 -6.90 14.89
N MET A 65 -36.54 -7.02 14.42
CA MET A 65 -35.54 -7.95 14.96
C MET A 65 -34.88 -7.42 16.23
N GLN A 66 -34.77 -6.11 16.37
CA GLN A 66 -34.13 -5.40 17.49
C GLN A 66 -35.03 -4.22 17.89
N PRO A 67 -36.01 -4.44 18.78
CA PRO A 67 -37.01 -3.42 19.17
C PRO A 67 -36.41 -2.12 19.71
N GLU A 68 -35.21 -2.16 20.28
CA GLU A 68 -34.46 -1.00 20.74
C GLU A 68 -34.10 0.01 19.61
N LEU A 69 -34.12 -0.42 18.37
CA LEU A 69 -33.88 0.44 17.20
C LEU A 69 -35.15 1.19 16.74
N ALA A 70 -36.33 0.79 17.23
CA ALA A 70 -37.61 1.35 16.78
C ALA A 70 -37.71 2.89 16.96
N PRO A 71 -37.22 3.50 18.03
CA PRO A 71 -37.25 4.98 18.17
C PRO A 71 -36.42 5.67 17.08
N ALA A 72 -35.19 5.20 16.82
CA ALA A 72 -34.30 5.75 15.80
C ALA A 72 -34.89 5.60 14.39
N VAL A 73 -35.47 4.42 14.07
CA VAL A 73 -36.13 4.15 12.78
C VAL A 73 -37.35 5.08 12.61
N ALA A 74 -38.18 5.22 13.65
CA ALA A 74 -39.32 6.10 13.61
C ALA A 74 -38.92 7.60 13.44
N ALA A 75 -37.80 8.02 14.04
CA ALA A 75 -37.25 9.36 13.85
C ALA A 75 -36.78 9.56 12.40
N TYR A 76 -36.07 8.59 11.83
CA TYR A 76 -35.64 8.62 10.43
C TYR A 76 -36.84 8.71 9.44
N GLU A 77 -37.87 7.88 9.61
CA GLU A 77 -39.06 7.88 8.75
C GLU A 77 -39.84 9.20 8.81
N ARG A 78 -39.85 9.84 9.96
CA ARG A 78 -40.44 11.19 10.11
C ARG A 78 -39.55 12.33 9.64
N LYS A 79 -38.36 12.02 9.12
CA LYS A 79 -37.33 12.99 8.74
C LYS A 79 -36.96 13.95 9.87
N ALA A 80 -37.00 13.45 11.12
CA ALA A 80 -36.55 14.20 12.29
C ALA A 80 -35.03 14.31 12.29
N THR A 81 -34.51 15.34 12.96
CA THR A 81 -33.06 15.46 13.16
C THR A 81 -32.57 14.32 14.06
N LEU A 82 -31.71 13.46 13.51
CA LEU A 82 -31.07 12.38 14.25
C LEU A 82 -29.87 12.92 15.02
N GLN A 83 -29.73 12.52 16.28
CA GLN A 83 -28.63 12.91 17.16
C GLN A 83 -28.22 11.73 18.06
N GLY A 84 -27.01 11.81 18.65
CA GLY A 84 -26.55 10.81 19.59
C GLY A 84 -26.64 9.39 19.06
N ASP A 85 -27.18 8.49 19.88
CA ASP A 85 -27.28 7.06 19.56
C ASP A 85 -28.19 6.77 18.37
N ASP A 86 -29.24 7.54 18.14
CA ASP A 86 -30.13 7.38 16.97
C ASP A 86 -29.38 7.60 15.68
N LEU A 87 -28.55 8.65 15.60
CA LEU A 87 -27.71 8.91 14.42
C LEU A 87 -26.69 7.78 14.21
N VAL A 88 -26.05 7.33 15.28
CA VAL A 88 -25.06 6.25 15.23
C VAL A 88 -25.73 4.96 14.74
N ASN A 89 -26.88 4.59 15.27
CA ASN A 89 -27.61 3.38 14.92
C ASN A 89 -28.07 3.40 13.45
N ILE A 90 -28.68 4.49 13.00
CA ILE A 90 -29.11 4.63 11.59
C ILE A 90 -27.90 4.61 10.65
N SER A 91 -26.78 5.25 11.00
CA SER A 91 -25.55 5.23 10.20
C SER A 91 -24.95 3.83 10.10
N ARG A 92 -24.93 3.06 11.20
CA ARG A 92 -24.47 1.65 11.21
C ARG A 92 -25.37 0.77 10.34
N LEU A 93 -26.67 0.93 10.43
CA LEU A 93 -27.64 0.21 9.61
C LEU A 93 -27.51 0.58 8.13
N LEU A 94 -27.23 1.84 7.80
CA LEU A 94 -26.94 2.27 6.42
C LEU A 94 -25.66 1.59 5.90
N GLY A 95 -24.61 1.53 6.69
CA GLY A 95 -23.37 0.81 6.34
C GLY A 95 -23.61 -0.68 6.09
N LEU A 96 -24.40 -1.34 6.96
CA LEU A 96 -24.78 -2.74 6.77
C LEU A 96 -25.64 -2.95 5.51
N TYR A 97 -26.64 -2.11 5.31
CA TYR A 97 -27.49 -2.13 4.11
C TYR A 97 -26.65 -1.97 2.83
N ASN A 98 -25.78 -0.95 2.80
CA ASN A 98 -24.91 -0.71 1.65
C ASN A 98 -24.03 -1.93 1.36
N ARG A 99 -23.39 -2.52 2.39
CA ARG A 99 -22.59 -3.72 2.24
C ARG A 99 -23.40 -4.88 1.64
N LEU A 100 -24.56 -5.19 2.20
CA LEU A 100 -25.39 -6.31 1.76
C LEU A 100 -25.93 -6.09 0.35
N LYS A 101 -26.32 -4.86 0.02
CA LYS A 101 -26.88 -4.50 -1.29
C LYS A 101 -25.84 -4.40 -2.39
N ASN A 102 -24.71 -3.76 -2.11
CA ASN A 102 -23.77 -3.32 -3.13
C ASN A 102 -22.43 -4.10 -3.16
N GLN A 103 -22.24 -5.13 -2.31
CA GLN A 103 -20.97 -5.87 -2.24
C GLN A 103 -20.51 -6.37 -3.62
N ALA A 104 -21.40 -6.97 -4.40
CA ALA A 104 -21.03 -7.46 -5.74
C ALA A 104 -20.65 -6.33 -6.68
N ALA A 105 -21.36 -5.21 -6.64
CA ALA A 105 -21.10 -4.04 -7.46
C ALA A 105 -19.80 -3.32 -7.07
N VAL A 106 -19.46 -3.29 -5.78
CA VAL A 106 -18.15 -2.78 -5.29
C VAL A 106 -17.02 -3.65 -5.82
N ILE A 107 -17.17 -4.98 -5.78
CA ILE A 107 -16.16 -5.92 -6.33
C ILE A 107 -16.00 -5.72 -7.84
N ASP A 108 -17.11 -5.57 -8.58
CA ASP A 108 -17.06 -5.29 -10.02
C ASP A 108 -16.38 -3.95 -10.33
N ALA A 109 -16.72 -2.89 -9.59
CA ALA A 109 -16.08 -1.60 -9.73
C ALA A 109 -14.55 -1.69 -9.44
N THR A 110 -14.18 -2.43 -8.39
CA THR A 110 -12.77 -2.70 -8.09
C THR A 110 -12.10 -3.45 -9.24
N ALA A 111 -12.77 -4.44 -9.83
CA ALA A 111 -12.23 -5.18 -10.98
C ALA A 111 -12.00 -4.28 -12.20
N ARG A 112 -12.94 -3.40 -12.51
CA ARG A 112 -12.79 -2.39 -13.58
C ARG A 112 -11.64 -1.43 -13.30
N MET A 113 -11.46 -0.99 -12.07
CA MET A 113 -10.35 -0.11 -11.67
C MET A 113 -9.01 -0.85 -11.74
N VAL A 114 -8.92 -2.09 -11.25
CA VAL A 114 -7.71 -2.93 -11.31
C VAL A 114 -7.28 -3.19 -12.75
N SER A 115 -8.22 -3.34 -13.69
CA SER A 115 -7.91 -3.60 -15.10
C SER A 115 -7.22 -2.43 -15.82
N ILE A 116 -7.15 -1.26 -15.20
CA ILE A 116 -6.41 -0.11 -15.72
C ILE A 116 -5.04 -0.05 -15.02
N PRO A 117 -3.93 -0.39 -15.69
CA PRO A 117 -2.61 -0.48 -15.06
C PRO A 117 -1.97 0.91 -14.88
N THR A 118 -2.35 1.60 -13.83
CA THR A 118 -1.87 2.95 -13.47
C THR A 118 -0.48 2.93 -12.83
N VAL A 119 0.43 2.17 -13.42
CA VAL A 119 1.84 2.08 -13.00
C VAL A 119 2.60 3.27 -13.56
N ARG A 120 3.40 3.94 -12.74
CA ARG A 120 4.25 5.04 -13.22
C ARG A 120 5.24 4.57 -14.28
N SER A 121 5.35 5.35 -15.33
CA SER A 121 6.38 5.22 -16.37
C SER A 121 7.37 6.38 -16.27
N ASP A 122 8.67 6.09 -16.40
CA ASP A 122 9.70 7.13 -16.52
C ASP A 122 9.67 7.85 -17.90
N LYS A 123 8.86 7.35 -18.84
CA LYS A 123 8.81 7.84 -20.22
C LYS A 123 7.76 8.94 -20.43
N VAL A 124 6.74 8.98 -19.58
CA VAL A 124 5.60 9.89 -19.72
C VAL A 124 5.27 10.48 -18.35
N PRO A 125 5.04 11.79 -18.25
CA PRO A 125 4.54 12.40 -17.02
C PRO A 125 3.23 11.74 -16.57
N PRO A 126 3.02 11.46 -15.27
CA PRO A 126 1.82 10.74 -14.79
C PRO A 126 0.50 11.34 -15.29
N HIS A 127 0.37 12.67 -15.30
CA HIS A 127 -0.84 13.36 -15.74
C HIS A 127 -1.12 13.33 -17.26
N GLU A 128 -0.15 12.85 -18.05
CA GLU A 128 -0.25 12.60 -19.49
C GLU A 128 -0.39 11.12 -19.82
N ASP A 129 -0.24 10.26 -18.81
CA ASP A 129 -0.33 8.81 -19.01
C ASP A 129 -1.77 8.41 -19.36
N LYS A 130 -1.90 7.63 -20.45
CA LYS A 130 -3.20 7.18 -20.97
C LYS A 130 -4.02 6.37 -19.96
N HIS A 131 -3.37 5.63 -19.05
CA HIS A 131 -4.05 4.83 -18.04
C HIS A 131 -4.58 5.71 -16.90
N ILE A 132 -3.84 6.74 -16.50
CA ILE A 132 -4.32 7.75 -15.54
C ILE A 132 -5.53 8.49 -16.12
N ILE A 133 -5.46 8.91 -17.39
CA ILE A 133 -6.58 9.57 -18.09
C ILE A 133 -7.79 8.63 -18.15
N ALA A 134 -7.59 7.37 -18.53
CA ALA A 134 -8.67 6.37 -18.59
C ALA A 134 -9.27 6.09 -17.22
N PHE A 135 -8.45 6.07 -16.15
CA PHE A 135 -8.93 5.92 -14.79
C PHE A 135 -9.81 7.10 -14.37
N GLY A 136 -9.39 8.32 -14.67
CA GLY A 136 -10.20 9.53 -14.42
C GLY A 136 -11.55 9.49 -15.14
N ALA A 137 -11.58 9.01 -16.39
CA ALA A 137 -12.82 8.84 -17.15
C ALA A 137 -13.75 7.77 -16.55
N LEU A 138 -13.19 6.67 -16.02
CA LEU A 138 -13.98 5.66 -15.30
C LEU A 138 -14.62 6.25 -14.05
N VAL A 139 -13.87 7.01 -13.24
CA VAL A 139 -14.38 7.67 -12.03
C VAL A 139 -15.46 8.69 -12.39
N GLU A 140 -15.27 9.48 -13.46
CA GLU A 140 -16.26 10.42 -13.96
C GLU A 140 -17.57 9.73 -14.33
N GLY A 141 -17.48 8.61 -15.06
CA GLY A 141 -18.65 7.81 -15.44
C GLY A 141 -19.43 7.32 -14.22
N MET A 142 -18.72 6.78 -13.22
CA MET A 142 -19.35 6.33 -11.97
C MET A 142 -19.96 7.50 -11.17
N ALA A 143 -19.27 8.62 -11.07
CA ALA A 143 -19.79 9.80 -10.39
C ALA A 143 -21.10 10.29 -11.05
N LYS A 144 -21.16 10.35 -12.38
CA LYS A 144 -22.37 10.70 -13.14
C LYS A 144 -23.51 9.70 -12.89
N GLU A 145 -23.23 8.41 -12.95
CA GLU A 145 -24.21 7.35 -12.68
C GLU A 145 -24.79 7.48 -11.27
N PHE A 146 -23.96 7.80 -10.27
CA PHE A 146 -24.38 7.95 -8.88
C PHE A 146 -24.98 9.34 -8.59
N GLY A 147 -24.99 10.25 -9.55
CA GLY A 147 -25.45 11.63 -9.38
C GLY A 147 -24.60 12.42 -8.38
N LEU A 148 -23.30 12.17 -8.39
CA LEU A 148 -22.29 12.90 -7.63
C LEU A 148 -21.61 13.95 -8.53
N GLN A 149 -21.06 14.99 -7.94
CA GLN A 149 -20.29 15.99 -8.67
C GLN A 149 -18.87 15.47 -8.93
N TYR A 150 -18.35 15.70 -10.12
CA TYR A 150 -16.97 15.31 -10.51
C TYR A 150 -16.18 16.52 -11.00
N ARG A 151 -14.90 16.58 -10.66
CA ARG A 151 -13.94 17.54 -11.17
C ARG A 151 -12.58 16.85 -11.42
N ASN A 152 -12.07 16.97 -12.62
CA ASN A 152 -10.72 16.56 -12.96
C ASN A 152 -9.76 17.76 -12.77
N VAL A 153 -8.78 17.63 -11.89
CA VAL A 153 -7.75 18.65 -11.66
C VAL A 153 -6.49 18.25 -12.41
N ASP A 154 -6.50 18.52 -13.70
CA ASP A 154 -5.37 18.36 -14.63
C ASP A 154 -4.76 16.93 -14.63
N ASN A 155 -5.61 15.92 -14.55
CA ASN A 155 -5.26 14.49 -14.42
C ASN A 155 -4.29 14.19 -13.26
N ARG A 156 -4.21 15.06 -12.26
CA ARG A 156 -3.39 14.86 -11.06
C ARG A 156 -4.22 14.46 -9.86
N VAL A 157 -5.41 15.05 -9.72
CA VAL A 157 -6.36 14.66 -8.68
C VAL A 157 -7.77 14.63 -9.29
N PHE A 158 -8.48 13.54 -9.05
CA PHE A 158 -9.88 13.41 -9.40
C PHE A 158 -10.72 13.63 -8.14
N GLU A 159 -11.54 14.67 -8.16
CA GLU A 159 -12.45 14.96 -7.06
C GLU A 159 -13.85 14.41 -7.34
N VAL A 160 -14.46 13.79 -6.32
CA VAL A 160 -15.88 13.47 -6.33
C VAL A 160 -16.52 14.08 -5.09
N LYS A 161 -17.61 14.83 -5.26
CA LYS A 161 -18.29 15.49 -4.14
C LYS A 161 -19.74 15.04 -4.01
N LEU A 162 -20.14 14.88 -2.75
CA LEU A 162 -21.55 14.82 -2.33
C LEU A 162 -21.83 16.08 -1.50
N PRO A 163 -22.59 17.07 -2.05
CA PRO A 163 -22.84 18.34 -1.39
C PRO A 163 -23.58 18.19 -0.06
N GLY A 164 -23.15 18.93 0.95
CA GLY A 164 -23.84 19.16 2.19
C GLY A 164 -24.53 20.55 2.21
N SER A 165 -25.27 20.85 3.26
CA SER A 165 -26.00 22.12 3.43
C SER A 165 -25.12 23.26 3.96
N GLY A 166 -24.02 22.95 4.63
CA GLY A 166 -23.10 23.94 5.19
C GLY A 166 -21.87 24.19 4.32
N PRO A 167 -21.07 25.19 4.67
CA PRO A 167 -19.87 25.57 3.92
C PRO A 167 -18.68 24.65 4.15
N GLU A 168 -18.69 23.86 5.20
CA GLU A 168 -17.58 22.99 5.59
C GLU A 168 -17.52 21.74 4.73
N GLU A 169 -16.32 21.21 4.54
CA GLU A 169 -16.08 19.98 3.82
C GLU A 169 -15.39 18.94 4.72
N PHE A 170 -15.70 17.67 4.48
CA PHE A 170 -14.98 16.52 5.03
C PHE A 170 -14.28 15.80 3.90
N GLY A 171 -12.95 15.68 4.00
CA GLY A 171 -12.11 15.07 2.99
C GLY A 171 -11.90 13.58 3.20
N ILE A 172 -11.85 12.85 2.08
CA ILE A 172 -11.41 11.46 2.03
C ILE A 172 -10.31 11.40 0.97
N LEU A 173 -9.11 10.98 1.38
CA LEU A 173 -7.96 10.88 0.48
C LEU A 173 -7.68 9.42 0.14
N THR A 174 -7.45 9.19 -1.13
CA THR A 174 -7.11 7.91 -1.74
C THR A 174 -6.15 8.16 -2.91
N HIS A 175 -5.59 7.09 -3.49
CA HIS A 175 -4.77 7.20 -4.70
C HIS A 175 -5.12 6.15 -5.75
N SER A 176 -4.80 6.46 -7.01
CA SER A 176 -5.11 5.61 -8.16
C SER A 176 -3.89 4.92 -8.75
N ASP A 177 -2.70 5.47 -8.54
CA ASP A 177 -1.46 4.84 -9.01
C ASP A 177 -1.13 3.58 -8.19
N VAL A 178 -0.32 2.73 -8.76
CA VAL A 178 0.06 1.46 -8.15
C VAL A 178 1.54 1.18 -8.41
N VAL A 179 2.20 0.50 -7.48
CA VAL A 179 3.59 0.06 -7.64
C VAL A 179 3.73 -0.90 -8.84
N PRO A 180 4.91 -0.93 -9.48
CA PRO A 180 5.23 -1.87 -10.54
C PRO A 180 5.05 -3.32 -10.11
N VAL A 181 4.86 -4.20 -11.09
CA VAL A 181 4.72 -5.65 -10.89
C VAL A 181 5.83 -6.41 -11.59
N VAL A 182 6.24 -7.51 -10.99
CA VAL A 182 7.05 -8.55 -11.65
C VAL A 182 6.09 -9.70 -11.97
N ALA A 183 5.68 -9.82 -13.22
CA ALA A 183 4.60 -10.73 -13.62
C ALA A 183 4.86 -12.19 -13.23
N ASP A 184 6.11 -12.64 -13.30
CA ASP A 184 6.49 -14.01 -12.94
C ASP A 184 6.41 -14.32 -11.43
N GLU A 185 6.25 -13.30 -10.58
CA GLU A 185 6.05 -13.45 -9.13
C GLU A 185 4.57 -13.57 -8.75
N TRP A 186 3.64 -13.33 -9.70
CA TRP A 186 2.21 -13.45 -9.47
C TRP A 186 1.75 -14.90 -9.63
N VAL A 187 2.20 -15.72 -8.70
CA VAL A 187 1.93 -17.16 -8.65
C VAL A 187 1.50 -17.52 -7.23
N LEU A 188 0.39 -18.25 -7.09
CA LEU A 188 -0.06 -18.77 -5.81
C LEU A 188 0.78 -19.98 -5.38
N ASP A 189 0.66 -20.38 -4.11
CA ASP A 189 1.41 -21.52 -3.54
C ASP A 189 1.17 -22.84 -4.27
N ASP A 190 0.02 -22.99 -4.91
CA ASP A 190 -0.35 -24.16 -5.71
C ASP A 190 0.18 -24.10 -7.16
N GLY A 191 0.94 -23.06 -7.50
CA GLY A 191 1.50 -22.83 -8.86
C GLY A 191 0.54 -22.12 -9.83
N THR A 192 -0.66 -21.73 -9.39
CA THR A 192 -1.60 -20.98 -10.23
C THR A 192 -1.06 -19.60 -10.55
N LYS A 193 -0.86 -19.31 -11.85
CA LYS A 193 -0.45 -17.98 -12.32
C LYS A 193 -1.62 -17.02 -12.36
N LEU A 194 -1.41 -15.81 -11.83
CA LEU A 194 -2.38 -14.73 -11.83
C LEU A 194 -1.95 -13.60 -12.77
N ASP A 195 -2.92 -12.93 -13.36
CA ASP A 195 -2.69 -11.63 -14.01
C ASP A 195 -2.85 -10.52 -12.96
N PRO A 196 -1.80 -9.74 -12.69
CA PRO A 196 -1.86 -8.67 -11.68
C PRO A 196 -2.93 -7.61 -11.98
N PHE A 197 -3.29 -7.40 -13.22
CA PHE A 197 -4.29 -6.40 -13.64
C PHE A 197 -5.67 -7.00 -13.96
N LYS A 198 -5.92 -8.22 -13.51
CA LYS A 198 -7.22 -8.87 -13.55
C LYS A 198 -7.61 -9.32 -12.15
N LEU A 199 -8.62 -8.68 -11.57
CA LEU A 199 -9.11 -9.08 -10.26
C LEU A 199 -9.61 -10.52 -10.30
N THR A 200 -8.91 -11.41 -9.60
CA THR A 200 -9.19 -12.85 -9.59
C THR A 200 -9.60 -13.29 -8.20
N ARG A 201 -10.73 -14.02 -8.12
CA ARG A 201 -11.19 -14.60 -6.84
C ARG A 201 -10.66 -16.03 -6.72
N VAL A 202 -9.97 -16.30 -5.60
CA VAL A 202 -9.54 -17.65 -5.23
C VAL A 202 -9.96 -17.90 -3.79
N GLY A 203 -10.84 -18.87 -3.59
CA GLY A 203 -11.48 -19.07 -2.27
C GLY A 203 -12.24 -17.81 -1.83
N GLY A 204 -11.94 -17.32 -0.63
CA GLY A 204 -12.51 -16.10 -0.07
C GLY A 204 -11.76 -14.80 -0.41
N ASN A 205 -10.61 -14.90 -1.07
CA ASN A 205 -9.71 -13.78 -1.34
C ASN A 205 -9.87 -13.21 -2.75
N LEU A 206 -9.57 -11.92 -2.91
CA LEU A 206 -9.49 -11.21 -4.18
C LEU A 206 -8.04 -10.80 -4.42
N TYR A 207 -7.49 -11.21 -5.57
CA TYR A 207 -6.11 -10.92 -5.96
C TYR A 207 -6.11 -9.98 -7.15
N GLY A 208 -5.36 -8.91 -7.07
CA GLY A 208 -5.17 -7.93 -8.13
C GLY A 208 -4.34 -6.75 -7.64
N ARG A 209 -3.42 -6.22 -8.44
CA ARG A 209 -2.63 -5.04 -8.09
C ARG A 209 -3.55 -3.83 -7.92
N GLY A 210 -3.48 -3.16 -6.75
CA GLY A 210 -4.39 -2.07 -6.39
C GLY A 210 -5.73 -2.51 -5.80
N SER A 211 -5.99 -3.82 -5.60
CA SER A 211 -7.26 -4.29 -5.03
C SER A 211 -7.46 -3.87 -3.57
N ILE A 212 -6.39 -3.69 -2.82
CA ILE A 212 -6.38 -3.21 -1.44
C ILE A 212 -5.74 -1.81 -1.34
N ASP A 213 -4.72 -1.55 -2.11
CA ASP A 213 -3.88 -0.37 -2.13
C ASP A 213 -3.90 0.24 -3.55
N ASP A 214 -4.76 1.27 -3.87
CA ASP A 214 -5.87 1.77 -3.03
C ASP A 214 -7.20 1.83 -3.81
N LYS A 215 -7.29 1.18 -4.99
CA LYS A 215 -8.49 1.20 -5.87
C LYS A 215 -9.73 0.57 -5.22
N GLY A 216 -9.53 -0.41 -4.32
CA GLY A 216 -10.63 -1.00 -3.55
C GLY A 216 -11.29 -0.01 -2.61
N SER A 217 -10.50 0.85 -1.97
CA SER A 217 -10.99 1.94 -1.13
C SER A 217 -11.76 2.96 -1.95
N ILE A 218 -11.27 3.34 -3.15
CA ILE A 218 -11.98 4.25 -4.06
C ILE A 218 -13.38 3.71 -4.41
N ALA A 219 -13.46 2.44 -4.84
CA ALA A 219 -14.73 1.80 -5.16
C ALA A 219 -15.68 1.80 -3.95
N THR A 220 -15.15 1.45 -2.77
CA THR A 220 -15.92 1.41 -1.53
C THR A 220 -16.49 2.77 -1.16
N VAL A 221 -15.68 3.83 -1.25
CA VAL A 221 -16.11 5.20 -0.92
C VAL A 221 -17.17 5.70 -1.90
N LEU A 222 -17.01 5.46 -3.21
CA LEU A 222 -18.01 5.87 -4.20
C LEU A 222 -19.39 5.25 -3.91
N TYR A 223 -19.43 3.96 -3.56
CA TYR A 223 -20.69 3.30 -3.18
C TYR A 223 -21.20 3.74 -1.81
N ALA A 224 -20.33 4.11 -0.87
CA ALA A 224 -20.74 4.69 0.40
C ALA A 224 -21.36 6.08 0.21
N MET A 225 -20.75 6.94 -0.61
CA MET A 225 -21.31 8.26 -0.97
C MET A 225 -22.66 8.11 -1.69
N LYS A 226 -22.78 7.15 -2.61
CA LYS A 226 -24.05 6.81 -3.24
C LYS A 226 -25.09 6.40 -2.22
N ALA A 227 -24.76 5.51 -1.28
CA ALA A 227 -25.70 5.03 -0.27
C ALA A 227 -26.17 6.16 0.66
N VAL A 228 -25.27 7.05 1.09
CA VAL A 228 -25.62 8.23 1.89
C VAL A 228 -26.56 9.14 1.10
N LYS A 229 -26.28 9.42 -0.17
CA LYS A 229 -27.16 10.22 -1.04
C LYS A 229 -28.53 9.58 -1.16
N ASP A 230 -28.59 8.28 -1.50
CA ASP A 230 -29.84 7.56 -1.75
C ASP A 230 -30.68 7.37 -0.47
N SER A 231 -30.06 7.41 0.71
CA SER A 231 -30.77 7.34 1.99
C SER A 231 -31.60 8.59 2.31
N GLY A 232 -31.32 9.71 1.65
CA GLY A 232 -31.95 10.99 1.94
C GLY A 232 -31.57 11.60 3.29
N LEU A 233 -30.58 11.06 3.99
CA LEU A 233 -30.07 11.66 5.23
C LEU A 233 -29.47 13.04 4.94
N PRO A 234 -29.81 14.08 5.75
CA PRO A 234 -29.23 15.39 5.54
C PRO A 234 -27.74 15.39 5.90
N LEU A 235 -26.94 15.98 5.03
CA LEU A 235 -25.53 16.20 5.25
C LEU A 235 -25.30 17.66 5.68
N ALA A 236 -24.65 17.88 6.82
CA ALA A 236 -24.21 19.19 7.25
C ALA A 236 -22.96 19.64 6.45
N ARG A 237 -22.05 18.72 6.16
CA ARG A 237 -20.80 18.98 5.44
C ARG A 237 -20.80 18.31 4.07
N THR A 238 -20.18 18.96 3.09
CA THR A 238 -19.88 18.33 1.81
C THR A 238 -18.83 17.23 2.01
N ILE A 239 -19.07 16.04 1.51
CA ILE A 239 -18.07 14.98 1.44
C ILE A 239 -17.27 15.16 0.15
N ARG A 240 -15.92 15.28 0.25
CA ARG A 240 -15.01 15.40 -0.87
C ARG A 240 -14.06 14.21 -0.89
N LEU A 241 -14.26 13.30 -1.83
CA LEU A 241 -13.27 12.29 -2.18
C LEU A 241 -12.21 12.91 -3.09
N MET A 242 -10.95 12.76 -2.74
CA MET A 242 -9.78 13.21 -3.50
C MET A 242 -8.95 11.97 -3.86
N ILE A 243 -8.83 11.69 -5.15
CA ILE A 243 -8.10 10.54 -5.68
C ILE A 243 -6.85 11.09 -6.35
N GLU A 244 -5.69 10.97 -5.71
CA GLU A 244 -4.43 11.40 -6.29
C GLU A 244 -3.82 10.34 -7.22
N THR A 245 -2.80 10.73 -8.00
CA THR A 245 -2.25 9.90 -9.08
C THR A 245 -0.74 9.64 -8.97
N THR A 246 -0.11 10.00 -7.83
CA THR A 246 1.34 9.87 -7.64
C THR A 246 1.73 9.56 -6.19
N GLU A 247 0.87 8.94 -5.39
CA GLU A 247 1.14 8.62 -4.00
C GLU A 247 2.39 7.74 -3.90
N GLU A 248 2.42 6.62 -4.62
CA GLU A 248 3.48 5.61 -4.68
C GLU A 248 4.83 6.15 -5.21
N THR A 249 4.85 7.37 -5.68
CA THR A 249 6.02 7.98 -6.32
C THR A 249 6.37 9.36 -5.78
N GLY A 250 5.86 9.69 -4.58
CA GLY A 250 6.26 10.87 -3.80
C GLY A 250 5.25 12.01 -3.74
N GLY A 251 3.99 11.80 -4.16
CA GLY A 251 2.87 12.71 -3.91
C GLY A 251 2.94 14.06 -4.63
N ASP A 252 3.56 14.12 -5.82
CA ASP A 252 3.67 15.38 -6.57
C ASP A 252 2.32 15.90 -7.06
N ALA A 253 1.37 15.00 -7.31
CA ALA A 253 0.00 15.37 -7.68
C ALA A 253 -0.69 16.12 -6.54
N MET A 254 -0.53 15.66 -5.30
CA MET A 254 -1.09 16.33 -4.12
C MET A 254 -0.40 17.67 -3.84
N LYS A 255 0.91 17.79 -4.05
CA LYS A 255 1.61 19.07 -3.95
C LYS A 255 1.04 20.10 -4.93
N TYR A 256 0.83 19.68 -6.18
CA TYR A 256 0.20 20.51 -7.21
C TYR A 256 -1.24 20.90 -6.84
N TYR A 257 -2.01 19.95 -6.36
CA TYR A 257 -3.41 20.15 -5.96
C TYR A 257 -3.54 21.18 -4.82
N ARG A 258 -2.70 21.07 -3.79
CA ARG A 258 -2.67 22.00 -2.65
C ARG A 258 -2.32 23.44 -3.06
N ALA A 259 -1.56 23.63 -4.13
CA ALA A 259 -1.28 24.96 -4.66
C ALA A 259 -2.50 25.60 -5.35
N LYS A 260 -3.49 24.81 -5.76
CA LYS A 260 -4.69 25.27 -6.49
C LYS A 260 -5.98 25.20 -5.71
N THR A 261 -6.01 24.46 -4.61
CA THR A 261 -7.26 24.13 -3.91
C THR A 261 -7.02 24.09 -2.41
N THR A 262 -7.91 24.73 -1.65
CA THR A 262 -7.91 24.59 -0.19
C THR A 262 -8.40 23.18 0.18
N LEU A 263 -7.65 22.48 1.02
CA LEU A 263 -8.05 21.18 1.55
C LEU A 263 -9.14 21.33 2.60
N PRO A 264 -10.02 20.33 2.75
CA PRO A 264 -10.91 20.25 3.91
C PRO A 264 -10.13 20.28 5.22
N GLU A 265 -10.71 20.89 6.25
CA GLU A 265 -10.09 20.95 7.58
C GLU A 265 -9.92 19.54 8.20
N TYR A 266 -10.91 18.69 8.00
CA TYR A 266 -10.91 17.31 8.48
C TYR A 266 -10.79 16.35 7.30
N ASN A 267 -9.80 15.46 7.37
CA ASN A 267 -9.57 14.45 6.35
C ASN A 267 -9.33 13.09 6.98
N ILE A 268 -9.76 12.03 6.29
CA ILE A 268 -9.30 10.67 6.52
C ILE A 268 -8.53 10.19 5.28
N VAL A 269 -7.52 9.38 5.50
CA VAL A 269 -6.74 8.71 4.47
C VAL A 269 -7.06 7.23 4.55
N LEU A 270 -7.47 6.61 3.43
CA LEU A 270 -7.90 5.21 3.39
C LEU A 270 -6.82 4.26 2.90
N ASP A 271 -5.58 4.66 3.04
CA ASP A 271 -4.39 3.96 2.59
C ASP A 271 -3.64 3.34 3.77
N SER A 272 -4.34 2.56 4.57
CA SER A 272 -3.72 1.90 5.74
C SER A 272 -4.59 0.77 6.30
N LYS A 273 -4.12 0.15 7.39
CA LYS A 273 -4.82 -0.95 8.07
C LYS A 273 -6.01 -0.46 8.88
N TYR A 274 -7.05 -1.29 8.93
CA TYR A 274 -8.24 -1.05 9.75
C TYR A 274 -8.05 -1.54 11.20
N PRO A 275 -8.76 -0.96 12.19
CA PRO A 275 -9.81 0.06 12.05
C PRO A 275 -9.28 1.50 11.92
N ALA A 276 -8.13 1.82 12.45
CA ALA A 276 -7.49 3.12 12.34
C ALA A 276 -5.99 3.02 12.64
N VAL A 277 -5.19 3.71 11.87
CA VAL A 277 -3.77 3.97 12.14
C VAL A 277 -3.65 5.42 12.62
N VAL A 278 -3.13 5.60 13.82
CA VAL A 278 -3.06 6.92 14.48
C VAL A 278 -1.64 7.51 14.44
N ALA A 279 -0.68 6.71 13.99
CA ALA A 279 0.71 7.14 13.80
C ALA A 279 1.43 6.23 12.81
N GLU A 280 2.40 6.78 12.12
CA GLU A 280 3.29 6.06 11.19
C GLU A 280 4.74 6.46 11.46
N LYS A 281 5.68 5.53 11.16
CA LYS A 281 7.10 5.85 11.17
C LYS A 281 7.42 6.82 10.04
N GLY A 282 8.34 7.73 10.29
CA GLY A 282 8.97 8.50 9.21
C GLY A 282 9.68 7.56 8.23
N SER A 283 9.73 7.94 6.96
CA SER A 283 10.45 7.19 5.92
C SER A 283 11.57 8.03 5.33
N GLY A 284 12.66 7.35 4.93
CA GLY A 284 13.76 7.94 4.22
C GLY A 284 14.37 6.96 3.24
N ALA A 285 14.89 7.45 2.12
CA ALA A 285 15.60 6.64 1.15
C ALA A 285 17.09 7.01 1.15
N LEU A 286 17.94 6.01 1.26
CA LEU A 286 19.38 6.14 1.03
C LEU A 286 19.70 5.54 -0.33
N ARG A 287 20.30 6.34 -1.20
CA ARG A 287 20.78 5.90 -2.50
C ARG A 287 22.30 5.91 -2.50
N THR A 288 22.87 4.75 -2.80
CA THR A 288 24.31 4.60 -2.96
C THR A 288 24.62 4.22 -4.41
N THR A 289 25.58 4.91 -5.00
CA THR A 289 25.87 4.77 -6.42
C THR A 289 27.33 4.36 -6.62
N PHE A 290 27.56 3.34 -7.45
CA PHE A 290 28.88 2.86 -7.83
C PHE A 290 29.06 3.02 -9.35
N ALA A 291 30.21 3.52 -9.79
CA ALA A 291 30.54 3.50 -11.22
C ALA A 291 30.66 2.06 -11.71
N LEU A 292 30.02 1.73 -12.84
CA LEU A 292 30.03 0.35 -13.36
C LEU A 292 31.48 -0.13 -13.59
N GLY A 293 32.32 0.73 -14.20
CA GLY A 293 33.71 0.40 -14.51
C GLY A 293 33.86 -0.60 -15.64
N ALA A 294 35.03 -0.71 -16.20
CA ALA A 294 35.37 -1.73 -17.18
C ALA A 294 35.81 -3.01 -16.45
N ALA A 295 35.17 -4.13 -16.78
CA ALA A 295 35.64 -5.43 -16.31
C ALA A 295 36.92 -5.81 -17.05
N SER A 296 37.99 -6.12 -16.32
CA SER A 296 39.25 -6.60 -16.89
C SER A 296 39.75 -7.82 -16.10
N GLY A 297 40.07 -8.88 -16.80
CA GLY A 297 40.59 -10.13 -16.23
C GLY A 297 39.86 -11.38 -16.74
N ASN A 298 40.42 -12.55 -16.37
CA ASN A 298 39.86 -13.84 -16.76
C ASN A 298 38.90 -14.46 -15.73
N GLN A 299 38.58 -13.72 -14.68
CA GLN A 299 37.65 -14.15 -13.62
C GLN A 299 36.22 -13.78 -13.98
N PRO A 300 35.20 -14.44 -13.38
CA PRO A 300 33.81 -14.09 -13.60
C PRO A 300 33.48 -12.66 -13.12
N THR A 301 32.68 -11.98 -13.91
CA THR A 301 32.22 -10.62 -13.67
C THR A 301 30.71 -10.62 -13.49
N ILE A 302 30.20 -9.90 -12.50
CA ILE A 302 28.77 -9.64 -12.41
C ILE A 302 28.41 -8.63 -13.49
N VAL A 303 27.55 -9.04 -14.44
CA VAL A 303 27.11 -8.20 -15.56
C VAL A 303 25.70 -7.69 -15.42
N ALA A 304 24.92 -8.26 -14.51
CA ALA A 304 23.59 -7.76 -14.17
C ALA A 304 23.19 -8.22 -12.75
N MET A 305 22.44 -7.41 -12.07
CA MET A 305 21.72 -7.77 -10.84
C MET A 305 20.33 -7.16 -10.88
N ALA A 306 19.39 -7.83 -10.24
CA ALA A 306 18.02 -7.32 -10.04
C ALA A 306 17.52 -7.66 -8.64
N GLY A 307 16.71 -6.75 -8.09
CA GLY A 307 15.96 -6.88 -6.85
C GLY A 307 14.49 -6.50 -7.06
N ALA A 308 13.91 -5.72 -6.16
CA ALA A 308 12.55 -5.22 -6.29
C ALA A 308 12.38 -4.28 -7.50
N ALA A 309 11.13 -4.18 -7.96
CA ALA A 309 10.74 -3.19 -8.96
C ALA A 309 10.63 -1.77 -8.36
N SER A 310 10.46 -1.65 -7.03
CA SER A 310 10.38 -0.38 -6.30
C SER A 310 11.10 -0.46 -4.94
N ALA A 311 11.50 0.69 -4.40
CA ALA A 311 12.24 0.75 -3.15
C ALA A 311 11.38 0.41 -1.92
N ASN A 312 10.05 0.62 -2.00
CA ASN A 312 9.11 0.35 -0.92
C ASN A 312 8.63 -1.12 -0.84
N ALA A 313 9.18 -2.01 -1.65
CA ALA A 313 8.84 -3.43 -1.64
C ALA A 313 10.08 -4.31 -1.38
N VAL A 314 10.00 -5.21 -0.42
CA VAL A 314 10.93 -6.33 -0.30
C VAL A 314 10.67 -7.27 -1.48
N PRO A 315 11.67 -7.58 -2.34
CA PRO A 315 11.43 -8.44 -3.49
C PRO A 315 11.17 -9.89 -3.06
N GLN A 316 10.43 -10.63 -3.88
CA GLN A 316 10.35 -12.08 -3.72
C GLN A 316 11.59 -12.77 -4.27
N THR A 317 12.18 -12.23 -5.32
CA THR A 317 13.37 -12.79 -5.95
C THR A 317 14.46 -11.72 -6.11
N ALA A 318 15.71 -12.17 -6.04
CA ALA A 318 16.86 -11.39 -6.45
C ALA A 318 17.77 -12.25 -7.34
N THR A 319 18.34 -11.63 -8.37
CA THR A 319 19.17 -12.34 -9.36
C THR A 319 20.51 -11.67 -9.57
N ALA A 320 21.52 -12.46 -9.90
CA ALA A 320 22.81 -12.00 -10.41
C ALA A 320 23.23 -12.85 -11.61
N ARG A 321 23.73 -12.21 -12.66
CA ARG A 321 24.30 -12.85 -13.84
C ARG A 321 25.81 -12.68 -13.85
N LEU A 322 26.53 -13.80 -13.87
CA LEU A 322 27.98 -13.83 -13.91
C LEU A 322 28.43 -14.25 -15.29
N ARG A 323 29.37 -13.53 -15.86
CA ARG A 323 29.93 -13.78 -17.19
C ARG A 323 31.45 -13.89 -17.10
N GLY A 324 32.05 -14.76 -17.92
CA GLY A 324 33.49 -14.97 -18.00
C GLY A 324 34.01 -15.99 -16.98
N GLY A 325 35.32 -16.25 -17.04
CA GLY A 325 35.95 -17.35 -16.32
C GLY A 325 35.59 -18.73 -16.88
N ASP A 326 35.95 -19.78 -16.16
CA ASP A 326 35.45 -21.14 -16.43
C ASP A 326 34.04 -21.29 -15.86
N VAL A 327 33.02 -21.17 -16.71
CA VAL A 327 31.59 -21.20 -16.37
C VAL A 327 31.22 -22.47 -15.61
N ASP A 328 31.80 -23.63 -15.98
CA ASP A 328 31.54 -24.90 -15.30
C ASP A 328 32.16 -24.95 -13.91
N ALA A 329 33.37 -24.43 -13.76
CA ALA A 329 34.02 -24.31 -12.43
C ALA A 329 33.26 -23.36 -11.53
N VAL A 330 32.83 -22.17 -12.02
CA VAL A 330 32.03 -21.21 -11.29
C VAL A 330 30.71 -21.82 -10.84
N SER A 331 30.01 -22.52 -11.76
CA SER A 331 28.72 -23.15 -11.45
C SER A 331 28.87 -24.25 -10.39
N ARG A 332 29.92 -25.11 -10.50
CA ARG A 332 30.20 -26.13 -9.48
C ARG A 332 30.52 -25.53 -8.13
N GLN A 333 31.34 -24.49 -8.07
CA GLN A 333 31.73 -23.84 -6.81
C GLN A 333 30.51 -23.21 -6.13
N LEU A 334 29.66 -22.48 -6.84
CA LEU A 334 28.44 -21.91 -6.31
C LEU A 334 27.48 -22.99 -5.82
N ASN A 335 27.26 -24.07 -6.62
CA ASN A 335 26.40 -25.17 -6.21
C ASN A 335 26.93 -25.91 -4.95
N ALA A 336 28.23 -26.04 -4.80
CA ALA A 336 28.83 -26.65 -3.59
C ALA A 336 28.64 -25.77 -2.33
N ALA A 337 28.57 -24.45 -2.48
CA ALA A 337 28.44 -23.53 -1.35
C ALA A 337 26.99 -23.32 -0.90
N LYS A 338 25.97 -23.53 -1.79
CA LYS A 338 24.60 -23.07 -1.56
C LYS A 338 23.91 -23.72 -0.35
N ASP A 339 24.01 -25.05 -0.18
CA ASP A 339 23.24 -25.77 0.84
C ASP A 339 23.72 -25.39 2.26
N ALA A 340 25.02 -25.29 2.47
CA ALA A 340 25.60 -24.83 3.72
C ALA A 340 25.22 -23.38 4.02
N PHE A 341 25.21 -22.52 2.99
CA PHE A 341 24.78 -21.12 3.12
C PHE A 341 23.29 -21.02 3.49
N VAL A 342 22.41 -21.72 2.76
CA VAL A 342 20.97 -21.75 3.04
C VAL A 342 20.71 -22.24 4.45
N GLY A 343 21.34 -23.35 4.87
CA GLY A 343 21.20 -23.88 6.23
C GLY A 343 21.60 -22.88 7.31
N LYS A 344 22.72 -22.17 7.11
CA LYS A 344 23.21 -21.13 8.03
C LYS A 344 22.23 -19.97 8.18
N TYR A 345 21.73 -19.43 7.08
CA TYR A 345 20.97 -18.19 7.10
C TYR A 345 19.45 -18.39 7.23
N THR A 346 18.92 -19.57 6.98
CA THR A 346 17.53 -19.92 7.31
C THR A 346 17.25 -19.79 8.81
N SER A 347 18.17 -20.25 9.64
CA SER A 347 18.04 -20.15 11.12
C SER A 347 18.08 -18.70 11.64
N GLN A 348 18.53 -17.75 10.83
CA GLN A 348 18.71 -16.34 11.20
C GLN A 348 17.66 -15.40 10.63
N GLY A 349 16.76 -15.85 9.77
CA GLY A 349 15.85 -14.90 9.14
C GLY A 349 14.87 -15.46 8.12
N GLY A 350 14.38 -16.67 8.31
CA GLY A 350 13.30 -17.24 7.50
C GLY A 350 13.77 -18.07 6.31
N GLN A 351 12.81 -18.80 5.72
CA GLN A 351 13.06 -19.75 4.63
C GLN A 351 13.35 -19.03 3.31
N PHE A 352 14.35 -19.49 2.60
CA PHE A 352 14.70 -19.03 1.27
C PHE A 352 15.40 -20.15 0.48
N SER A 353 15.49 -20.00 -0.85
CA SER A 353 16.22 -20.93 -1.71
C SER A 353 17.22 -20.20 -2.60
N ILE A 354 18.21 -20.95 -3.09
CA ILE A 354 19.19 -20.49 -4.08
C ILE A 354 19.20 -21.46 -5.24
N ASP A 355 18.98 -20.95 -6.44
CA ASP A 355 19.15 -21.67 -7.68
C ASP A 355 20.37 -21.14 -8.42
N VAL A 356 21.24 -22.04 -8.85
CA VAL A 356 22.39 -21.74 -9.68
C VAL A 356 22.24 -22.50 -10.99
N THR A 357 22.02 -21.76 -12.08
CA THR A 357 21.79 -22.35 -13.40
C THR A 357 22.77 -21.79 -14.42
N ARG A 358 23.10 -22.63 -15.41
CA ARG A 358 23.85 -22.19 -16.57
C ARG A 358 22.90 -21.62 -17.61
N ASP A 359 23.23 -20.45 -18.14
CA ASP A 359 22.48 -19.78 -19.19
C ASP A 359 23.47 -19.37 -20.31
N GLY A 360 23.70 -20.31 -21.25
CA GLY A 360 24.70 -20.17 -22.29
C GLY A 360 26.13 -20.06 -21.74
N ALA A 361 26.77 -18.93 -21.98
CA ALA A 361 28.11 -18.59 -21.48
C ALA A 361 28.10 -17.91 -20.12
N ASP A 362 26.93 -17.76 -19.49
CA ASP A 362 26.74 -17.10 -18.20
C ASP A 362 26.29 -18.08 -17.11
N VAL A 363 26.49 -17.74 -15.86
CA VAL A 363 25.89 -18.39 -14.70
C VAL A 363 24.87 -17.42 -14.10
N LEU A 364 23.63 -17.88 -13.97
CA LEU A 364 22.57 -17.16 -13.30
C LEU A 364 22.42 -17.69 -11.87
N VAL A 365 22.52 -16.79 -10.91
CA VAL A 365 22.21 -17.06 -9.49
C VAL A 365 20.90 -16.37 -9.16
N LYS A 366 19.93 -17.15 -8.70
CA LYS A 366 18.61 -16.64 -8.25
C LYS A 366 18.42 -17.01 -6.79
N VAL A 367 18.10 -16.03 -5.96
CA VAL A 367 17.66 -16.23 -4.59
C VAL A 367 16.17 -15.93 -4.51
N THR A 368 15.40 -16.87 -3.96
CA THR A 368 13.97 -16.73 -3.74
C THR A 368 13.70 -16.65 -2.24
N GLY A 369 13.07 -15.58 -1.81
CA GLY A 369 12.67 -15.31 -0.43
C GLY A 369 11.15 -15.14 -0.33
N ALA A 370 10.72 -14.19 0.51
CA ALA A 370 9.32 -13.83 0.66
C ALA A 370 9.14 -12.31 0.57
N SER A 371 8.21 -11.89 -0.27
CA SER A 371 7.89 -10.48 -0.48
C SER A 371 7.19 -9.89 0.75
N ALA A 372 7.43 -8.59 1.01
CA ALA A 372 6.72 -7.81 2.03
C ALA A 372 6.73 -6.33 1.65
N HIS A 373 5.96 -5.52 2.35
CA HIS A 373 6.09 -4.07 2.24
C HIS A 373 7.43 -3.60 2.82
N GLY A 374 8.11 -2.65 2.16
CA GLY A 374 9.45 -2.18 2.57
C GLY A 374 9.52 -1.58 3.98
N SER A 375 8.40 -1.08 4.52
CA SER A 375 8.30 -0.60 5.89
C SER A 375 8.23 -1.73 6.95
N ARG A 376 8.02 -2.98 6.51
CA ARG A 376 7.88 -4.17 7.35
C ARG A 376 8.73 -5.33 6.85
N PRO A 377 10.04 -5.15 6.77
CA PRO A 377 10.95 -6.17 6.27
C PRO A 377 10.93 -7.46 7.11
N GLU A 378 10.46 -7.39 8.35
CA GLU A 378 10.27 -8.53 9.26
C GLU A 378 9.13 -9.48 8.81
N GLU A 379 8.17 -9.01 8.01
CA GLU A 379 7.09 -9.83 7.46
C GLU A 379 7.55 -10.60 6.20
N GLY A 380 8.73 -10.30 5.69
CA GLY A 380 9.32 -10.90 4.49
C GLY A 380 10.66 -11.59 4.73
N VAL A 381 11.23 -12.11 3.65
CA VAL A 381 12.58 -12.69 3.61
C VAL A 381 13.32 -12.08 2.43
N ASN A 382 14.01 -10.96 2.65
CA ASN A 382 14.65 -10.21 1.57
C ASN A 382 15.77 -11.02 0.89
N PRO A 383 15.63 -11.39 -0.40
CA PRO A 383 16.62 -12.18 -1.11
C PRO A 383 17.84 -11.34 -1.58
N LEU A 384 17.73 -10.02 -1.71
CA LEU A 384 18.82 -9.21 -2.26
C LEU A 384 20.07 -9.20 -1.33
N PRO A 385 19.97 -8.92 -0.02
CA PRO A 385 21.12 -9.04 0.86
C PRO A 385 21.61 -10.48 1.02
N ARG A 386 20.74 -11.48 0.90
CA ARG A 386 21.15 -12.90 0.90
C ARG A 386 21.95 -13.26 -0.34
N LEU A 387 21.55 -12.75 -1.51
CA LEU A 387 22.31 -12.90 -2.76
C LEU A 387 23.70 -12.26 -2.64
N ALA A 388 23.78 -11.04 -2.09
CA ALA A 388 25.05 -10.34 -1.88
C ALA A 388 25.98 -11.11 -0.94
N LEU A 389 25.47 -11.58 0.21
CA LEU A 389 26.21 -12.41 1.14
C LEU A 389 26.65 -13.74 0.51
N PHE A 390 25.79 -14.38 -0.26
CA PHE A 390 26.11 -15.64 -0.92
C PHE A 390 27.25 -15.46 -1.92
N LEU A 391 27.17 -14.46 -2.79
CA LEU A 391 28.22 -14.16 -3.75
C LEU A 391 29.57 -13.86 -3.06
N GLN A 392 29.53 -13.07 -1.96
CA GLN A 392 30.73 -12.75 -1.20
C GLN A 392 31.35 -13.98 -0.50
N GLN A 393 30.52 -14.89 0.04
CA GLN A 393 30.97 -16.04 0.84
C GLN A 393 31.15 -17.32 0.01
N SER A 394 30.76 -17.35 -1.25
CA SER A 394 30.86 -18.52 -2.14
C SER A 394 32.29 -18.94 -2.47
N GLY A 395 33.27 -18.07 -2.19
CA GLY A 395 34.66 -18.27 -2.58
C GLY A 395 34.96 -17.99 -4.04
N VAL A 396 33.96 -17.63 -4.87
CA VAL A 396 34.17 -17.25 -6.26
C VAL A 396 34.86 -15.88 -6.32
N ALA A 397 36.03 -15.84 -6.92
CA ALA A 397 36.77 -14.60 -7.12
C ALA A 397 36.12 -13.80 -8.24
N LEU A 398 35.49 -12.69 -7.91
CA LEU A 398 34.80 -11.79 -8.86
C LEU A 398 35.71 -10.65 -9.30
N VAL A 399 35.63 -10.28 -10.58
CA VAL A 399 36.27 -9.06 -11.09
C VAL A 399 35.65 -7.84 -10.41
N ALA A 400 36.51 -6.91 -10.01
CA ALA A 400 36.05 -5.66 -9.40
C ALA A 400 35.33 -4.78 -10.44
N ASN A 401 34.06 -4.48 -10.20
CA ASN A 401 33.25 -3.52 -10.92
C ASN A 401 32.20 -2.91 -10.00
N GLY A 402 31.29 -2.06 -10.50
CA GLY A 402 30.25 -1.43 -9.69
C GLY A 402 29.32 -2.44 -9.01
N TYR A 403 28.98 -3.55 -9.66
CA TYR A 403 28.17 -4.60 -9.04
C TYR A 403 28.90 -5.31 -7.90
N ALA A 404 30.19 -5.65 -8.10
CA ALA A 404 30.99 -6.27 -7.03
C ALA A 404 31.18 -5.34 -5.83
N GLN A 405 31.24 -4.03 -6.05
CA GLN A 405 31.24 -3.02 -4.99
C GLN A 405 29.89 -2.98 -4.27
N ALA A 406 28.77 -2.98 -4.99
CA ALA A 406 27.42 -3.03 -4.44
C ALA A 406 27.19 -4.31 -3.62
N VAL A 407 27.62 -5.48 -4.13
CA VAL A 407 27.57 -6.75 -3.38
C VAL A 407 28.29 -6.64 -2.05
N ARG A 408 29.53 -6.13 -2.05
CA ARG A 408 30.29 -5.94 -0.82
C ARG A 408 29.63 -4.96 0.14
N TYR A 409 29.15 -3.83 -0.39
CA TYR A 409 28.45 -2.80 0.38
C TYR A 409 27.20 -3.38 1.07
N ILE A 410 26.36 -4.12 0.34
CA ILE A 410 25.15 -4.72 0.90
C ILE A 410 25.52 -5.82 1.91
N ALA A 411 26.46 -6.69 1.59
CA ALA A 411 26.84 -7.79 2.45
C ALA A 411 27.48 -7.32 3.76
N ASP A 412 28.39 -6.34 3.70
CA ASP A 412 29.15 -5.86 4.86
C ASP A 412 28.32 -4.94 5.79
N LEU A 413 27.43 -4.12 5.22
CA LEU A 413 26.71 -3.11 5.99
C LEU A 413 25.30 -3.56 6.42
N TYR A 414 24.65 -4.40 5.64
CA TYR A 414 23.29 -4.87 5.96
C TYR A 414 23.26 -6.35 6.34
N GLY A 415 23.91 -7.20 5.56
CA GLY A 415 23.80 -8.64 5.75
C GLY A 415 22.34 -9.07 5.76
N VAL A 416 21.91 -9.79 6.82
CA VAL A 416 20.50 -10.13 7.07
C VAL A 416 19.85 -9.24 8.13
N ASP A 417 20.57 -8.21 8.59
CA ASP A 417 20.11 -7.30 9.65
C ASP A 417 19.24 -6.17 9.05
N TYR A 418 17.97 -6.21 9.30
CA TYR A 418 17.04 -5.14 8.93
C TYR A 418 16.76 -4.14 10.07
N LEU A 419 17.44 -4.27 11.22
CA LEU A 419 17.26 -3.38 12.37
C LEU A 419 18.39 -2.34 12.51
N GLY A 420 19.35 -2.33 11.56
CA GLY A 420 20.44 -1.37 11.54
C GLY A 420 21.50 -1.56 12.61
N ARG A 421 21.59 -2.73 13.24
CA ARG A 421 22.59 -3.04 14.29
C ARG A 421 24.00 -3.03 13.72
N THR A 422 24.18 -3.63 12.55
CA THR A 422 25.47 -3.67 11.85
C THR A 422 26.01 -2.27 11.54
N LEU A 423 25.11 -1.34 11.25
CA LEU A 423 25.43 0.07 10.96
C LEU A 423 25.52 0.94 12.22
N GLY A 424 25.24 0.42 13.40
CA GLY A 424 25.17 1.21 14.63
C GLY A 424 24.00 2.21 14.66
N LEU A 425 22.96 1.98 13.86
CA LEU A 425 21.78 2.84 13.73
C LEU A 425 20.55 2.27 14.45
N ALA A 426 20.68 1.12 15.10
CA ALA A 426 19.56 0.47 15.76
C ALA A 426 18.91 1.41 16.79
N TYR A 427 17.61 1.60 16.65
CA TYR A 427 16.78 2.43 17.52
C TYR A 427 15.42 1.77 17.69
N SER A 428 14.83 1.91 18.85
CA SER A 428 13.46 1.47 19.10
C SER A 428 12.85 2.32 20.21
N ASP A 429 11.56 2.62 20.10
CA ASP A 429 10.78 3.18 21.19
C ASP A 429 9.51 2.33 21.46
N ASP A 430 8.89 2.55 22.61
CA ASP A 430 7.76 1.73 23.08
C ASP A 430 6.48 1.96 22.26
N PHE A 431 6.37 3.08 21.56
CA PHE A 431 5.18 3.44 20.80
C PHE A 431 5.26 2.99 19.33
N MET A 432 6.37 3.30 18.65
CA MET A 432 6.54 3.01 17.22
C MET A 432 7.32 1.73 16.94
N GLY A 433 7.98 1.17 17.95
CA GLY A 433 8.84 0.01 17.80
C GLY A 433 10.19 0.33 17.11
N PRO A 434 10.84 -0.67 16.49
CA PRO A 434 12.21 -0.52 15.99
C PRO A 434 12.29 0.26 14.68
N LEU A 435 13.40 0.98 14.47
CA LEU A 435 13.84 1.41 13.15
C LEU A 435 14.07 0.17 12.27
N THR A 436 13.65 0.26 11.01
CA THR A 436 13.89 -0.80 10.03
C THR A 436 14.63 -0.26 8.81
N LEU A 437 15.52 -1.08 8.25
CA LEU A 437 16.31 -0.82 7.05
C LEU A 437 16.13 -1.97 6.07
N SER A 438 15.93 -1.69 4.78
CA SER A 438 15.76 -2.76 3.80
C SER A 438 16.38 -2.36 2.46
N PRO A 439 17.51 -2.96 2.05
CA PRO A 439 18.06 -2.80 0.71
C PRO A 439 17.21 -3.63 -0.28
N ASN A 440 16.32 -2.98 -1.01
CA ASN A 440 15.33 -3.66 -1.85
C ASN A 440 15.64 -3.57 -3.34
N LEU A 441 16.20 -2.44 -3.79
CA LEU A 441 16.36 -2.11 -5.18
C LEU A 441 17.84 -2.09 -5.55
N ILE A 442 18.19 -2.76 -6.65
CA ILE A 442 19.46 -2.63 -7.32
C ILE A 442 19.21 -2.53 -8.82
N ARG A 443 19.81 -1.57 -9.48
CA ARG A 443 19.65 -1.36 -10.92
C ARG A 443 20.86 -0.69 -11.53
N GLU A 444 21.05 -0.90 -12.81
CA GLU A 444 22.00 -0.15 -13.63
C GLU A 444 21.28 0.97 -14.36
N LYS A 445 21.86 2.17 -14.29
CA LYS A 445 21.41 3.32 -15.05
C LYS A 445 22.61 4.23 -15.37
N ASP A 446 22.74 4.62 -16.62
CA ASP A 446 23.76 5.59 -17.09
C ASP A 446 25.20 5.17 -16.72
N GLY A 447 25.53 3.87 -16.83
CA GLY A 447 26.85 3.32 -16.49
C GLY A 447 27.17 3.32 -15.01
N LYS A 448 26.16 3.34 -14.16
CA LYS A 448 26.27 3.27 -12.70
C LYS A 448 25.32 2.21 -12.16
N VAL A 449 25.72 1.62 -11.05
CA VAL A 449 24.92 0.70 -10.24
C VAL A 449 24.41 1.48 -9.02
N ASP A 450 23.10 1.53 -8.85
CA ASP A 450 22.43 2.19 -7.73
C ASP A 450 21.81 1.14 -6.81
#